data_a69d1b8de050a31ce72c14d292780185
#
_entry.id   a69d1b8de050a31ce72c14d292780185
#
_cell.length_a   1.000
_cell.length_b   1.000
_cell.length_c   1.000
_cell.angle_alpha   90.00
_cell.angle_beta   90.00
_cell.angle_gamma   90.00
#
_symmetry.space_group_name_H-M   'P 1'
#
loop_
_entity.id
_entity.type
_entity.pdbx_description
1 polymer ?
#
loop_
_entity_poly.entity_id
_entity_poly.type
_entity_poly.pdbx_seq_one_letter_code
_entity_poly.pdbx_strand_id
1 'polypeptide(L)'
;FVFDWRLGLLSLVPVLLGFLIMMAMTGAKMQQKMKEYQNALEDMSNEAVEYVRGIPVVKTFGQTIFSFKKFRDSIERYKIWVIAYTKQLRAPMMFYTAAINGVFVFLIAGGLLFTRDGVTTAFLLNLIFYIIITPIISVTLTKIMFQSENAMIVDDALSRIDGVLNREPLREPSQPESPDGCTIELRDVCFSYD
;
A
#
# COMPACT_ATOMS: atom_id res chain seq x y z
N PHE A 1 -8.45 -29.91 -13.11
CA PHE A 1 -8.62 -31.31 -12.71
C PHE A 1 -9.79 -32.00 -13.43
N VAL A 2 -10.84 -31.29 -13.82
CA VAL A 2 -12.03 -31.87 -14.48
C VAL A 2 -11.70 -32.39 -15.89
N PHE A 3 -10.81 -31.69 -16.61
CA PHE A 3 -10.46 -32.02 -18.00
C PHE A 3 -9.24 -32.92 -18.08
N ASP A 4 -8.11 -32.50 -17.51
CA ASP A 4 -6.89 -33.31 -17.41
C ASP A 4 -6.16 -32.97 -16.12
N TRP A 5 -6.08 -33.90 -15.18
CA TRP A 5 -5.48 -33.68 -13.87
C TRP A 5 -3.96 -33.38 -13.94
N ARG A 6 -3.28 -33.89 -14.99
CA ARG A 6 -1.83 -33.65 -15.21
C ARG A 6 -1.54 -32.20 -15.55
N LEU A 7 -2.32 -31.64 -16.47
CA LEU A 7 -2.22 -30.21 -16.82
C LEU A 7 -2.65 -29.31 -15.66
N GLY A 8 -3.67 -29.74 -14.92
CA GLY A 8 -4.11 -29.08 -13.70
C GLY A 8 -3.03 -29.00 -12.63
N LEU A 9 -2.34 -30.11 -12.34
CA LEU A 9 -1.21 -30.14 -11.43
C LEU A 9 -0.05 -29.25 -11.90
N LEU A 10 0.26 -29.32 -13.19
CA LEU A 10 1.34 -28.55 -13.79
C LEU A 10 1.11 -27.03 -13.69
N SER A 11 -0.14 -26.58 -13.86
CA SER A 11 -0.52 -25.19 -13.71
C SER A 11 -0.56 -24.72 -12.24
N LEU A 12 -0.85 -25.66 -11.32
CA LEU A 12 -0.97 -25.34 -9.89
C LEU A 12 0.37 -24.97 -9.25
N VAL A 13 1.47 -25.61 -9.63
CA VAL A 13 2.80 -25.39 -9.05
C VAL A 13 3.24 -23.93 -9.10
N PRO A 14 3.30 -23.27 -10.26
CA PRO A 14 3.71 -21.85 -10.33
C PRO A 14 2.68 -20.91 -9.69
N VAL A 15 1.38 -21.26 -9.69
CA VAL A 15 0.34 -20.50 -8.99
C VAL A 15 0.56 -20.53 -7.48
N LEU A 16 0.84 -21.70 -6.90
CA LEU A 16 1.17 -21.86 -5.47
C LEU A 16 2.46 -21.11 -5.11
N LEU A 17 3.50 -21.19 -5.95
CA LEU A 17 4.72 -20.40 -5.75
C LEU A 17 4.44 -18.91 -5.75
N GLY A 18 3.66 -18.41 -6.70
CA GLY A 18 3.24 -17.00 -6.73
C GLY A 18 2.46 -16.60 -5.49
N PHE A 19 1.54 -17.46 -5.02
CA PHE A 19 0.77 -17.21 -3.81
C PHE A 19 1.67 -17.17 -2.54
N LEU A 20 2.63 -18.07 -2.41
CA LEU A 20 3.58 -18.06 -1.30
C LEU A 20 4.46 -16.79 -1.29
N ILE A 21 4.92 -16.36 -2.46
CA ILE A 21 5.68 -15.11 -2.59
C ILE A 21 4.79 -13.92 -2.19
N MET A 22 3.53 -13.90 -2.63
CA MET A 22 2.57 -12.87 -2.26
C MET A 22 2.34 -12.81 -0.75
N MET A 23 2.15 -13.96 -0.08
CA MET A 23 2.02 -14.01 1.38
C MET A 23 3.26 -13.45 2.10
N ALA A 24 4.45 -13.77 1.60
CA ALA A 24 5.70 -13.24 2.15
C ALA A 24 5.82 -11.72 1.98
N MET A 25 5.25 -11.16 0.91
CA MET A 25 5.22 -9.72 0.67
C MET A 25 4.18 -8.98 1.53
N THR A 26 3.13 -9.66 1.99
CA THR A 26 2.03 -9.05 2.77
C THR A 26 2.22 -9.18 4.28
N GLY A 27 3.37 -9.66 4.74
CA GLY A 27 3.67 -9.89 6.16
C GLY A 27 3.80 -8.61 7.00
N ALA A 28 3.82 -8.76 8.34
CA ALA A 28 3.88 -7.66 9.31
C ALA A 28 5.02 -6.64 9.07
N LYS A 29 6.17 -7.10 8.57
CA LYS A 29 7.29 -6.21 8.18
C LYS A 29 6.93 -5.27 7.04
N MET A 30 6.09 -5.71 6.12
CA MET A 30 5.64 -4.89 5.00
C MET A 30 4.59 -3.86 5.46
N GLN A 31 3.68 -4.25 6.36
CA GLN A 31 2.72 -3.33 6.98
C GLN A 31 3.43 -2.19 7.73
N GLN A 32 4.45 -2.52 8.53
CA GLN A 32 5.25 -1.50 9.21
C GLN A 32 5.90 -0.53 8.21
N LYS A 33 6.48 -1.06 7.14
CA LYS A 33 7.12 -0.22 6.10
C LYS A 33 6.12 0.62 5.32
N MET A 34 4.91 0.11 5.07
CA MET A 34 3.85 0.89 4.47
C MET A 34 3.44 2.05 5.38
N LYS A 35 3.34 1.82 6.69
CA LYS A 35 3.05 2.88 7.66
C LYS A 35 4.16 3.96 7.70
N GLU A 36 5.41 3.55 7.68
CA GLU A 36 6.54 4.50 7.60
C GLU A 36 6.49 5.33 6.30
N TYR A 37 6.12 4.70 5.17
CA TYR A 37 5.93 5.38 3.90
C TYR A 37 4.80 6.41 3.96
N GLN A 38 3.65 6.05 4.53
CA GLN A 38 2.51 6.95 4.69
C GLN A 38 2.87 8.14 5.59
N ASN A 39 3.59 7.90 6.69
CA ASN A 39 4.05 8.96 7.57
C ASN A 39 4.99 9.93 6.85
N ALA A 40 5.95 9.42 6.07
CA ALA A 40 6.86 10.27 5.31
C ALA A 40 6.14 11.10 4.22
N LEU A 41 5.09 10.55 3.61
CA LEU A 41 4.23 11.25 2.66
C LEU A 41 3.42 12.35 3.35
N GLU A 42 2.88 12.05 4.54
CA GLU A 42 2.14 13.02 5.36
C GLU A 42 3.03 14.17 5.81
N ASP A 43 4.22 13.90 6.34
CA ASP A 43 5.20 14.92 6.71
C ASP A 43 5.51 15.86 5.53
N MET A 44 5.77 15.29 4.36
CA MET A 44 6.02 16.08 3.15
C MET A 44 4.80 16.93 2.76
N SER A 45 3.60 16.36 2.86
CA SER A 45 2.35 17.07 2.53
C SER A 45 2.07 18.21 3.49
N ASN A 46 2.30 18.00 4.79
CA ASN A 46 2.12 19.02 5.82
C ASN A 46 3.11 20.17 5.64
N GLU A 47 4.39 19.87 5.40
CA GLU A 47 5.40 20.89 5.10
C GLU A 47 5.09 21.67 3.80
N ALA A 48 4.51 21.02 2.79
CA ALA A 48 4.05 21.67 1.57
C ALA A 48 2.93 22.68 1.85
N VAL A 49 1.92 22.28 2.63
CA VAL A 49 0.81 23.14 3.03
C VAL A 49 1.31 24.33 3.87
N GLU A 50 2.19 24.07 4.84
CA GLU A 50 2.80 25.13 5.67
C GLU A 50 3.61 26.11 4.80
N TYR A 51 4.40 25.59 3.87
CA TYR A 51 5.15 26.41 2.91
C TYR A 51 4.24 27.32 2.09
N VAL A 52 3.17 26.77 1.48
CA VAL A 52 2.24 27.56 0.67
C VAL A 52 1.53 28.63 1.50
N ARG A 53 1.08 28.29 2.71
CA ARG A 53 0.45 29.26 3.63
C ARG A 53 1.43 30.33 4.11
N GLY A 54 2.70 30.00 4.26
CA GLY A 54 3.76 30.91 4.71
C GLY A 54 4.28 31.85 3.62
N ILE A 55 4.05 31.58 2.32
CA ILE A 55 4.55 32.39 1.20
C ILE A 55 4.25 33.91 1.36
N PRO A 56 3.03 34.35 1.71
CA PRO A 56 2.75 35.78 1.90
C PRO A 56 3.60 36.41 2.98
N VAL A 57 3.75 35.72 4.12
CA VAL A 57 4.57 36.18 5.26
C VAL A 57 6.04 36.25 4.90
N VAL A 58 6.55 35.22 4.24
CA VAL A 58 7.93 35.13 3.78
C VAL A 58 8.26 36.25 2.79
N LYS A 59 7.35 36.56 1.84
CA LYS A 59 7.51 37.67 0.90
C LYS A 59 7.58 39.03 1.60
N THR A 60 6.78 39.21 2.66
CA THR A 60 6.71 40.47 3.40
C THR A 60 7.98 40.71 4.23
N PHE A 61 8.54 39.68 4.83
CA PHE A 61 9.69 39.76 5.75
C PHE A 61 11.03 39.33 5.13
N GLY A 62 11.08 38.95 3.86
CA GLY A 62 12.30 38.60 3.13
C GLY A 62 13.01 37.31 3.59
N GLN A 63 12.35 36.50 4.42
CA GLN A 63 12.94 35.28 5.01
C GLN A 63 12.62 33.99 4.24
N THR A 64 12.97 33.94 2.98
CA THR A 64 12.61 32.84 2.06
C THR A 64 13.37 31.53 2.34
N ILE A 65 14.52 31.56 3.02
CA ILE A 65 15.45 30.43 3.02
C ILE A 65 15.05 29.33 4.00
N PHE A 66 14.51 29.68 5.18
CA PHE A 66 14.22 28.68 6.21
C PHE A 66 12.98 27.80 5.91
N SER A 67 11.88 28.40 5.46
CA SER A 67 10.66 27.65 5.10
C SER A 67 10.89 26.73 3.89
N PHE A 68 11.66 27.21 2.89
CA PHE A 68 12.03 26.41 1.74
C PHE A 68 12.95 25.23 2.11
N LYS A 69 13.85 25.41 3.08
CA LYS A 69 14.76 24.35 3.51
C LYS A 69 14.02 23.19 4.16
N LYS A 70 13.08 23.46 5.07
CA LYS A 70 12.26 22.42 5.72
C LYS A 70 11.50 21.57 4.68
N PHE A 71 10.81 22.23 3.77
CA PHE A 71 10.06 21.56 2.71
C PHE A 71 10.97 20.75 1.79
N ARG A 72 12.12 21.29 1.39
CA ARG A 72 13.10 20.56 0.59
C ARG A 72 13.64 19.33 1.33
N ASP A 73 13.94 19.47 2.61
CA ASP A 73 14.45 18.36 3.43
C ASP A 73 13.38 17.27 3.61
N SER A 74 12.10 17.62 3.70
CA SER A 74 10.99 16.64 3.74
C SER A 74 10.86 15.88 2.42
N ILE A 75 10.99 16.55 1.27
CA ILE A 75 11.02 15.92 -0.04
C ILE A 75 12.19 14.94 -0.16
N GLU A 76 13.39 15.33 0.28
CA GLU A 76 14.56 14.44 0.23
C GLU A 76 14.39 13.22 1.13
N ARG A 77 13.84 13.38 2.35
CA ARG A 77 13.50 12.25 3.22
C ARG A 77 12.51 11.31 2.57
N TYR A 78 11.41 11.83 2.03
CA TYR A 78 10.41 11.06 1.29
C TYR A 78 11.03 10.31 0.11
N LYS A 79 11.82 10.98 -0.72
CA LYS A 79 12.53 10.39 -1.86
C LYS A 79 13.43 9.23 -1.45
N ILE A 80 14.26 9.40 -0.41
CA ILE A 80 15.15 8.34 0.09
C ILE A 80 14.31 7.13 0.51
N TRP A 81 13.21 7.40 1.18
CA TRP A 81 12.30 6.36 1.66
C TRP A 81 11.63 5.60 0.51
N VAL A 82 11.07 6.31 -0.48
CA VAL A 82 10.45 5.70 -1.67
C VAL A 82 11.45 4.84 -2.44
N ILE A 83 12.68 5.33 -2.63
CA ILE A 83 13.72 4.58 -3.33
C ILE A 83 14.09 3.30 -2.55
N ALA A 84 14.24 3.38 -1.23
CA ALA A 84 14.55 2.23 -0.39
C ALA A 84 13.41 1.18 -0.41
N TYR A 85 12.17 1.62 -0.30
CA TYR A 85 10.96 0.80 -0.38
C TYR A 85 10.84 0.09 -1.74
N THR A 86 10.96 0.86 -2.83
CA THR A 86 10.90 0.32 -4.20
C THR A 86 12.01 -0.69 -4.48
N LYS A 87 13.23 -0.41 -4.05
CA LYS A 87 14.36 -1.35 -4.19
C LYS A 87 14.10 -2.67 -3.44
N GLN A 88 13.52 -2.60 -2.26
CA GLN A 88 13.22 -3.79 -1.47
C GLN A 88 12.10 -4.64 -2.10
N LEU A 89 11.08 -4.01 -2.67
CA LEU A 89 9.98 -4.70 -3.36
C LEU A 89 10.39 -5.28 -4.72
N ARG A 90 11.43 -4.76 -5.34
CA ARG A 90 11.83 -5.12 -6.69
C ARG A 90 12.06 -6.63 -6.87
N ALA A 91 12.85 -7.26 -5.99
CA ALA A 91 13.17 -8.68 -6.12
C ALA A 91 11.94 -9.58 -5.88
N PRO A 92 11.18 -9.46 -4.79
CA PRO A 92 9.95 -10.24 -4.60
C PRO A 92 8.94 -10.08 -5.74
N MET A 93 8.76 -8.85 -6.23
CA MET A 93 7.84 -8.56 -7.32
C MET A 93 8.26 -9.21 -8.64
N MET A 94 9.57 -9.21 -8.94
CA MET A 94 10.12 -9.92 -10.10
C MET A 94 9.87 -11.43 -10.00
N PHE A 95 10.11 -12.05 -8.84
CA PHE A 95 9.87 -13.47 -8.62
C PHE A 95 8.38 -13.81 -8.70
N TYR A 96 7.52 -12.98 -8.11
CA TYR A 96 6.07 -13.13 -8.23
C TYR A 96 5.62 -13.10 -9.70
N THR A 97 6.03 -12.08 -10.43
CA THR A 97 5.67 -11.92 -11.85
C THR A 97 6.20 -13.07 -12.70
N ALA A 98 7.44 -13.51 -12.45
CA ALA A 98 8.03 -14.66 -13.12
C ALA A 98 7.28 -15.96 -12.80
N ALA A 99 6.90 -16.19 -11.55
CA ALA A 99 6.14 -17.37 -11.13
C ALA A 99 4.76 -17.42 -11.80
N ILE A 100 4.01 -16.32 -11.75
CA ILE A 100 2.66 -16.25 -12.33
C ILE A 100 2.69 -16.40 -13.85
N ASN A 101 3.62 -15.74 -14.55
CA ASN A 101 3.74 -15.87 -16.01
C ASN A 101 4.41 -17.18 -16.42
N GLY A 102 5.19 -17.79 -15.53
CA GLY A 102 5.79 -19.10 -15.73
C GLY A 102 4.79 -20.22 -16.01
N VAL A 103 3.52 -20.05 -15.60
CA VAL A 103 2.45 -21.06 -15.86
C VAL A 103 2.38 -21.42 -17.34
N PHE A 104 2.53 -20.46 -18.24
CA PHE A 104 2.54 -20.73 -19.70
C PHE A 104 3.70 -21.63 -20.11
N VAL A 105 4.91 -21.37 -19.57
CA VAL A 105 6.11 -22.18 -19.88
C VAL A 105 5.89 -23.60 -19.40
N PHE A 106 5.37 -23.79 -18.18
CA PHE A 106 5.06 -25.11 -17.63
C PHE A 106 4.00 -25.84 -18.43
N LEU A 107 2.93 -25.18 -18.87
CA LEU A 107 1.88 -25.78 -19.71
C LEU A 107 2.40 -26.17 -21.08
N ILE A 108 3.20 -25.33 -21.73
CA ILE A 108 3.77 -25.65 -23.03
C ILE A 108 4.78 -26.79 -22.92
N ALA A 109 5.69 -26.71 -21.94
CA ALA A 109 6.69 -27.78 -21.72
C ALA A 109 6.02 -29.12 -21.38
N GLY A 110 5.03 -29.11 -20.50
CA GLY A 110 4.25 -30.30 -20.17
C GLY A 110 3.43 -30.82 -21.33
N GLY A 111 2.82 -29.92 -22.12
CA GLY A 111 2.14 -30.28 -23.34
C GLY A 111 3.04 -31.03 -24.32
N LEU A 112 4.25 -30.53 -24.55
CA LEU A 112 5.25 -31.17 -25.39
C LEU A 112 5.72 -32.52 -24.83
N LEU A 113 5.93 -32.62 -23.53
CA LEU A 113 6.34 -33.87 -22.89
C LEU A 113 5.26 -34.96 -22.96
N PHE A 114 4.00 -34.61 -22.73
CA PHE A 114 2.88 -35.55 -22.75
C PHE A 114 2.41 -35.93 -24.15
N THR A 115 2.80 -35.19 -25.18
CA THR A 115 2.50 -35.52 -26.59
C THR A 115 3.56 -36.39 -27.25
N ARG A 116 4.66 -36.70 -26.53
CA ARG A 116 5.77 -37.51 -27.07
C ARG A 116 5.36 -38.91 -27.52
N ASP A 117 4.41 -39.53 -26.81
CA ASP A 117 3.93 -40.90 -27.07
C ASP A 117 2.66 -40.96 -27.93
N GLY A 118 2.22 -39.83 -28.47
CA GLY A 118 1.05 -39.68 -29.33
C GLY A 118 0.14 -38.56 -28.86
N VAL A 119 -0.53 -37.94 -29.81
CA VAL A 119 -1.41 -36.78 -29.58
C VAL A 119 -2.86 -37.20 -29.71
N THR A 120 -3.62 -37.10 -28.61
CA THR A 120 -5.07 -37.28 -28.64
C THR A 120 -5.76 -35.92 -28.85
N THR A 121 -6.77 -35.85 -29.71
CA THR A 121 -7.55 -34.61 -29.95
C THR A 121 -8.11 -34.03 -28.64
N ALA A 122 -8.54 -34.88 -27.72
CA ALA A 122 -9.02 -34.49 -26.41
C ALA A 122 -7.95 -33.77 -25.58
N PHE A 123 -6.70 -34.26 -25.60
CA PHE A 123 -5.59 -33.63 -24.90
C PHE A 123 -5.26 -32.24 -25.49
N LEU A 124 -5.26 -32.10 -26.81
CA LEU A 124 -5.04 -30.80 -27.45
C LEU A 124 -6.09 -29.77 -27.07
N LEU A 125 -7.37 -30.18 -27.08
CA LEU A 125 -8.45 -29.30 -26.65
C LEU A 125 -8.31 -28.87 -25.20
N ASN A 126 -7.93 -29.79 -24.30
CA ASN A 126 -7.67 -29.50 -22.90
C ASN A 126 -6.48 -28.55 -22.73
N LEU A 127 -5.39 -28.75 -23.46
CA LEU A 127 -4.22 -27.88 -23.42
C LEU A 127 -4.57 -26.46 -23.88
N ILE A 128 -5.32 -26.32 -24.99
CA ILE A 128 -5.78 -25.01 -25.48
C ILE A 128 -6.67 -24.34 -24.43
N PHE A 129 -7.59 -25.08 -23.80
CA PHE A 129 -8.44 -24.58 -22.75
C PHE A 129 -7.64 -24.03 -21.56
N TYR A 130 -6.62 -24.78 -21.10
CA TYR A 130 -5.73 -24.32 -20.02
C TYR A 130 -4.93 -23.07 -20.40
N ILE A 131 -4.45 -22.98 -21.64
CA ILE A 131 -3.74 -21.81 -22.15
C ILE A 131 -4.66 -20.56 -22.15
N ILE A 132 -5.92 -20.71 -22.52
CA ILE A 132 -6.89 -19.61 -22.55
C ILE A 132 -7.29 -19.17 -21.14
N ILE A 133 -7.42 -20.10 -20.19
CA ILE A 133 -7.90 -19.77 -18.83
C ILE A 133 -6.77 -19.23 -17.93
N THR A 134 -5.51 -19.54 -18.22
CA THR A 134 -4.35 -19.14 -17.42
C THR A 134 -4.23 -17.61 -17.23
N PRO A 135 -4.43 -16.75 -18.24
CA PRO A 135 -4.41 -15.30 -18.05
C PRO A 135 -5.43 -14.81 -17.02
N ILE A 136 -6.60 -15.44 -16.96
CA ILE A 136 -7.67 -15.08 -16.02
C ILE A 136 -7.18 -15.31 -14.58
N ILE A 137 -6.51 -16.45 -14.33
CA ILE A 137 -5.92 -16.77 -13.02
C ILE A 137 -4.83 -15.76 -12.68
N SER A 138 -3.93 -15.44 -13.59
CA SER A 138 -2.84 -14.47 -13.40
C SER A 138 -3.38 -13.07 -13.07
N VAL A 139 -4.36 -12.59 -13.80
CA VAL A 139 -5.00 -11.28 -13.56
C VAL A 139 -5.72 -11.26 -12.22
N THR A 140 -6.41 -12.34 -11.87
CA THR A 140 -7.16 -12.44 -10.60
C THR A 140 -6.20 -12.41 -9.40
N LEU A 141 -5.11 -13.18 -9.45
CA LEU A 141 -4.10 -13.17 -8.38
C LEU A 141 -3.41 -11.81 -8.24
N THR A 142 -3.12 -11.16 -9.36
CA THR A 142 -2.55 -9.80 -9.34
C THR A 142 -3.53 -8.79 -8.72
N LYS A 143 -4.82 -8.88 -9.05
CA LYS A 143 -5.85 -8.04 -8.41
C LYS A 143 -5.94 -8.27 -6.89
N ILE A 144 -5.88 -9.52 -6.43
CA ILE A 144 -5.89 -9.86 -5.00
C ILE A 144 -4.68 -9.23 -4.30
N MET A 145 -3.50 -9.25 -4.93
CA MET A 145 -2.28 -8.63 -4.39
C MET A 145 -2.46 -7.11 -4.18
N PHE A 146 -2.94 -6.40 -5.20
CA PHE A 146 -3.19 -4.95 -5.09
C PHE A 146 -4.35 -4.62 -4.13
N GLN A 147 -5.35 -5.50 -4.04
CA GLN A 147 -6.44 -5.33 -3.06
C GLN A 147 -5.93 -5.38 -1.62
N SER A 148 -4.96 -6.24 -1.34
CA SER A 148 -4.32 -6.32 -0.02
C SER A 148 -3.56 -5.04 0.33
N GLU A 149 -2.86 -4.43 -0.63
CA GLU A 149 -2.17 -3.14 -0.45
C GLU A 149 -3.18 -2.01 -0.17
N ASN A 150 -4.26 -1.94 -0.93
CA ASN A 150 -5.32 -0.96 -0.72
C ASN A 150 -6.00 -1.14 0.65
N ALA A 151 -6.21 -2.38 1.10
CA ALA A 151 -6.78 -2.66 2.42
C ALA A 151 -5.89 -2.12 3.56
N MET A 152 -4.57 -2.21 3.45
CA MET A 152 -3.64 -1.63 4.43
C MET A 152 -3.76 -0.10 4.50
N ILE A 153 -3.91 0.58 3.36
CA ILE A 153 -4.08 2.05 3.31
C ILE A 153 -5.40 2.45 3.99
N VAL A 154 -6.47 1.70 3.72
CA VAL A 154 -7.78 1.95 4.33
C VAL A 154 -7.74 1.73 5.85
N ASP A 155 -7.08 0.67 6.31
CA ASP A 155 -6.94 0.34 7.74
C ASP A 155 -6.15 1.43 8.48
N ASP A 156 -5.05 1.94 7.91
CA ASP A 156 -4.30 3.07 8.48
C ASP A 156 -5.17 4.35 8.55
N ALA A 157 -5.92 4.64 7.49
CA ALA A 157 -6.82 5.80 7.46
C ALA A 157 -7.94 5.69 8.52
N LEU A 158 -8.57 4.52 8.67
CA LEU A 158 -9.56 4.27 9.71
C LEU A 158 -8.97 4.41 11.11
N SER A 159 -7.79 3.85 11.35
CA SER A 159 -7.09 3.98 12.64
C SER A 159 -6.82 5.44 13.02
N ARG A 160 -6.49 6.29 12.05
CA ARG A 160 -6.30 7.73 12.27
C ARG A 160 -7.60 8.45 12.61
N ILE A 161 -8.68 8.12 11.91
CA ILE A 161 -10.03 8.65 12.18
C ILE A 161 -10.48 8.25 13.58
N ASP A 162 -10.36 6.97 13.92
CA ASP A 162 -10.70 6.46 15.26
C ASP A 162 -9.86 7.13 16.36
N GLY A 163 -8.59 7.40 16.09
CA GLY A 163 -7.73 8.15 17.00
C GLY A 163 -8.21 9.58 17.29
N VAL A 164 -8.91 10.20 16.36
CA VAL A 164 -9.54 11.52 16.56
C VAL A 164 -10.88 11.39 17.26
N LEU A 165 -11.73 10.46 16.83
CA LEU A 165 -13.08 10.27 17.38
C LEU A 165 -13.06 9.78 18.83
N ASN A 166 -12.07 8.99 19.21
CA ASN A 166 -11.92 8.46 20.57
C ASN A 166 -11.17 9.41 21.52
N ARG A 167 -10.82 10.63 21.10
CA ARG A 167 -10.27 11.62 22.02
C ARG A 167 -11.33 12.03 23.04
N GLU A 168 -10.92 12.08 24.30
CA GLU A 168 -11.80 12.57 25.36
C GLU A 168 -12.21 14.01 25.04
N PRO A 169 -13.53 14.32 25.03
CA PRO A 169 -14.00 15.68 24.87
C PRO A 169 -13.51 16.53 26.04
N LEU A 170 -13.37 17.83 25.81
CA LEU A 170 -13.09 18.76 26.89
C LEU A 170 -14.17 18.62 27.97
N ARG A 171 -13.73 18.60 29.23
CA ARG A 171 -14.66 18.50 30.35
C ARG A 171 -15.56 19.72 30.35
N GLU A 172 -16.85 19.49 30.17
CA GLU A 172 -17.85 20.51 30.33
C GLU A 172 -18.10 20.74 31.83
N PRO A 173 -18.29 21.99 32.26
CA PRO A 173 -18.64 22.26 33.64
C PRO A 173 -20.01 21.64 34.01
N SER A 174 -20.10 21.05 35.17
CA SER A 174 -21.33 20.36 35.66
C SER A 174 -22.54 21.32 35.77
N GLN A 175 -22.28 22.62 35.83
CA GLN A 175 -23.28 23.67 35.83
C GLN A 175 -22.74 24.80 34.92
N PRO A 176 -23.20 24.88 33.66
CA PRO A 176 -22.84 25.99 32.81
C PRO A 176 -23.53 27.27 33.30
N GLU A 177 -22.73 28.28 33.64
CA GLU A 177 -23.25 29.61 33.99
C GLU A 177 -23.32 30.46 32.73
N SER A 178 -24.41 31.21 32.57
CA SER A 178 -24.52 32.21 31.51
C SER A 178 -23.75 33.46 31.94
N PRO A 179 -22.87 34.03 31.08
CA PRO A 179 -22.14 35.22 31.43
C PRO A 179 -23.06 36.42 31.65
N ASP A 180 -22.88 37.13 32.78
CA ASP A 180 -23.63 38.33 33.10
C ASP A 180 -22.77 39.55 32.67
N GLY A 181 -22.95 40.00 31.39
CA GLY A 181 -22.21 41.10 30.82
C GLY A 181 -21.10 40.66 29.84
N CYS A 182 -20.32 41.64 29.37
CA CYS A 182 -19.28 41.49 28.34
C CYS A 182 -17.85 41.59 28.89
N THR A 183 -17.65 41.51 30.20
CA THR A 183 -16.33 41.64 30.83
C THR A 183 -15.66 40.27 30.92
N ILE A 184 -14.46 40.14 30.38
CA ILE A 184 -13.64 38.95 30.49
C ILE A 184 -12.46 39.26 31.40
N GLU A 185 -12.33 38.54 32.51
CA GLU A 185 -11.24 38.68 33.46
C GLU A 185 -10.47 37.35 33.52
N LEU A 186 -9.18 37.39 33.21
CA LEU A 186 -8.27 36.24 33.29
C LEU A 186 -7.39 36.41 34.53
N ARG A 187 -7.54 35.53 35.52
CA ARG A 187 -6.72 35.51 36.73
C ARG A 187 -5.94 34.20 36.79
N ASP A 188 -4.64 34.30 36.90
CA ASP A 188 -3.73 33.14 37.07
C ASP A 188 -3.95 32.01 36.04
N VAL A 189 -4.26 32.38 34.79
CA VAL A 189 -4.47 31.38 33.71
C VAL A 189 -3.11 30.99 33.15
N CYS A 190 -2.76 29.73 33.33
CA CYS A 190 -1.61 29.10 32.67
C CYS A 190 -2.15 28.17 31.56
N PHE A 191 -1.57 28.29 30.36
CA PHE A 191 -1.87 27.42 29.23
C PHE A 191 -0.57 26.90 28.62
N SER A 192 -0.51 25.61 28.36
CA SER A 192 0.60 24.96 27.66
C SER A 192 0.03 24.08 26.56
N TYR A 193 0.67 24.12 25.41
CA TYR A 193 0.49 23.07 24.39
C TYR A 193 1.40 21.91 24.76
N ASP A 194 0.81 20.73 25.01
CA ASP A 194 1.55 19.48 25.25
C ASP A 194 2.22 18.97 23.98
#